data_46618dd09962392c07b324ead12ebb7b
#
_entry.id   46618dd09962392c07b324ead12ebb7b
#
_cell.length_a   1.000
_cell.length_b   1.000
_cell.length_c   1.000
_cell.angle_alpha   90.00
_cell.angle_beta   90.00
_cell.angle_gamma   90.00
#
_symmetry.space_group_name_H-M   'P 1'
#
loop_
_entity.id
_entity.type
_entity.pdbx_description
1 polymer ?
#
loop_
_entity_poly.entity_id
_entity_poly.type
_entity_poly.pdbx_seq_one_letter_code
_entity_poly.pdbx_strand_id
1 'polypeptide(L)'
;TGLSGSGKTTIARALERQFFDQGNTIYMLDGDNLRSGLNSNLGFSFEDRKENVRRIGEVAALFARAGFIVITAFISPFAEDRKKALAAFKDNSYEIYLSASIDVCEKRDPKGLYKKARLGEIKDFTGIDSPYEIPTKPALILNTDKETKEVSINKLYKEITLPGKMSS
;
A
#
# COMPACT_ATOMS: atom_id res chain seq x y z
N THR A 1 0.46 -3.29 0.07
CA THR A 1 1.79 -3.23 0.66
C THR A 1 2.88 -3.63 -0.34
N GLY A 2 4.15 -3.29 -0.08
CA GLY A 2 5.31 -3.60 -0.94
C GLY A 2 6.39 -2.52 -0.84
N LEU A 3 7.59 -2.81 -1.36
CA LEU A 3 8.74 -1.91 -1.33
C LEU A 3 8.49 -0.57 -2.05
N SER A 4 9.28 0.45 -1.74
CA SER A 4 9.34 1.66 -2.57
C SER A 4 9.65 1.26 -4.02
N GLY A 5 9.04 1.89 -5.02
CA GLY A 5 9.24 1.50 -6.42
C GLY A 5 8.51 0.22 -6.89
N SER A 6 7.79 -0.50 -6.02
CA SER A 6 7.03 -1.70 -6.41
C SER A 6 5.76 -1.42 -7.24
N GLY A 7 5.39 -0.16 -7.47
CA GLY A 7 4.23 0.21 -8.29
C GLY A 7 2.92 0.42 -7.53
N LYS A 8 2.93 0.51 -6.19
CA LYS A 8 1.73 0.67 -5.36
C LYS A 8 0.82 1.80 -5.82
N THR A 9 1.33 3.02 -5.87
CA THR A 9 0.55 4.20 -6.27
C THR A 9 0.01 4.07 -7.70
N THR A 10 0.78 3.47 -8.60
CA THR A 10 0.38 3.25 -10.00
C THR A 10 -0.82 2.31 -10.11
N ILE A 11 -0.76 1.16 -9.41
CA ILE A 11 -1.85 0.18 -9.40
C ILE A 11 -3.07 0.74 -8.64
N ALA A 12 -2.85 1.39 -7.50
CA ALA A 12 -3.91 1.98 -6.68
C ALA A 12 -4.71 3.04 -7.46
N ARG A 13 -4.03 3.96 -8.15
CA ARG A 13 -4.70 4.99 -8.99
C ARG A 13 -5.48 4.39 -10.17
N ALA A 14 -4.95 3.36 -10.79
CA ALA A 14 -5.66 2.70 -11.89
C ALA A 14 -6.92 1.99 -11.39
N LEU A 15 -6.85 1.34 -10.24
CA LEU A 15 -8.00 0.72 -9.59
C LEU A 15 -9.02 1.76 -9.13
N GLU A 16 -8.59 2.86 -8.51
CA GLU A 16 -9.42 3.99 -8.11
C GLU A 16 -10.22 4.52 -9.32
N ARG A 17 -9.53 4.75 -10.44
CA ARG A 17 -10.17 5.22 -11.67
C ARG A 17 -11.22 4.23 -12.18
N GLN A 18 -10.92 2.94 -12.19
CA GLN A 18 -11.83 1.91 -12.67
C GLN A 18 -13.11 1.82 -11.83
N PHE A 19 -13.02 1.92 -10.50
CA PHE A 19 -14.19 1.94 -9.63
C PHE A 19 -14.97 3.25 -9.75
N PHE A 20 -14.28 4.37 -9.86
CA PHE A 20 -14.91 5.67 -10.06
C PHE A 20 -15.74 5.72 -11.35
N ASP A 21 -15.18 5.22 -12.46
CA ASP A 21 -15.86 5.17 -13.76
C ASP A 21 -17.11 4.26 -13.76
N GLN A 22 -17.22 3.37 -12.76
CA GLN A 22 -18.39 2.51 -12.51
C GLN A 22 -19.40 3.15 -11.53
N GLY A 23 -19.19 4.38 -11.11
CA GLY A 23 -20.08 5.11 -10.20
C GLY A 23 -19.89 4.80 -8.72
N ASN A 24 -18.80 4.11 -8.33
CA ASN A 24 -18.53 3.83 -6.93
C ASN A 24 -17.96 5.05 -6.20
N THR A 25 -18.33 5.22 -4.94
CA THR A 25 -17.72 6.19 -4.04
C THR A 25 -16.41 5.60 -3.51
N ILE A 26 -15.28 6.16 -3.94
CA ILE A 26 -13.96 5.63 -3.63
C ILE A 26 -13.01 6.73 -3.19
N TYR A 27 -12.09 6.39 -2.28
CA TYR A 27 -11.04 7.29 -1.84
C TYR A 27 -9.69 6.59 -1.69
N MET A 28 -8.65 7.21 -2.26
CA MET A 28 -7.29 6.70 -2.15
C MET A 28 -6.48 7.46 -1.11
N LEU A 29 -6.00 6.73 -0.11
CA LEU A 29 -5.03 7.21 0.88
C LEU A 29 -3.62 6.84 0.39
N ASP A 30 -2.85 7.86 -0.03
CA ASP A 30 -1.46 7.71 -0.49
C ASP A 30 -0.48 8.22 0.57
N GLY A 31 0.67 7.55 0.67
CA GLY A 31 1.68 7.84 1.68
C GLY A 31 2.23 9.26 1.62
N ASP A 32 2.40 9.82 0.44
CA ASP A 32 2.98 11.14 0.26
C ASP A 32 2.00 12.23 0.71
N ASN A 33 0.72 12.11 0.34
CA ASN A 33 -0.30 13.07 0.73
C ASN A 33 -0.51 13.12 2.24
N LEU A 34 -0.52 11.96 2.90
CA LEU A 34 -0.72 11.93 4.35
C LEU A 34 0.51 12.41 5.13
N ARG A 35 1.72 12.23 4.61
CA ARG A 35 2.93 12.76 5.23
C ARG A 35 3.07 14.27 5.11
N SER A 36 2.44 14.91 4.14
CA SER A 36 2.40 16.38 4.06
C SER A 36 1.35 17.03 4.97
N GLY A 37 0.43 16.24 5.54
CA GLY A 37 -0.67 16.70 6.40
C GLY A 37 -0.75 15.94 7.72
N LEU A 38 -1.65 14.97 7.79
CA LEU A 38 -1.99 14.20 9.01
C LEU A 38 -0.78 13.59 9.73
N ASN A 39 0.21 13.14 8.98
CA ASN A 39 1.41 12.47 9.47
C ASN A 39 2.68 13.31 9.29
N SER A 40 2.56 14.63 9.15
CA SER A 40 3.69 15.55 8.93
C SER A 40 4.69 15.59 10.09
N ASN A 41 4.24 15.23 11.30
CA ASN A 41 5.07 15.14 12.49
C ASN A 41 5.81 13.81 12.64
N LEU A 42 5.58 12.83 11.75
CA LEU A 42 6.20 11.50 11.82
C LEU A 42 7.42 11.41 10.89
N GLY A 43 8.51 10.87 11.44
CA GLY A 43 9.73 10.53 10.70
C GLY A 43 9.70 9.11 10.10
N PHE A 44 10.87 8.46 10.10
CA PHE A 44 11.06 7.12 9.54
C PHE A 44 11.57 6.11 10.57
N SER A 45 11.59 6.46 11.87
CA SER A 45 11.91 5.51 12.94
C SER A 45 10.92 4.34 12.93
N PHE A 46 11.24 3.28 13.64
CA PHE A 46 10.35 2.13 13.82
C PHE A 46 8.99 2.57 14.41
N GLU A 47 9.03 3.39 15.44
CA GLU A 47 7.85 3.92 16.14
C GLU A 47 7.00 4.80 15.24
N ASP A 48 7.65 5.71 14.48
CA ASP A 48 6.94 6.59 13.54
C ASP A 48 6.25 5.81 12.42
N ARG A 49 6.89 4.75 11.91
CA ARG A 49 6.28 3.89 10.87
C ARG A 49 5.06 3.15 11.43
N LYS A 50 5.16 2.63 12.63
CA LYS A 50 4.06 1.96 13.32
C LYS A 50 2.89 2.91 13.54
N GLU A 51 3.16 4.12 14.06
CA GLU A 51 2.14 5.15 14.28
C GLU A 51 1.53 5.63 12.95
N ASN A 52 2.35 5.75 11.90
CA ASN A 52 1.86 6.09 10.56
C ASN A 52 0.85 5.05 10.05
N VAL A 53 1.14 3.75 10.15
CA VAL A 53 0.22 2.68 9.73
C VAL A 53 -1.04 2.68 10.60
N ARG A 54 -0.91 2.88 11.91
CA ARG A 54 -2.05 2.97 12.82
C ARG A 54 -3.00 4.12 12.44
N ARG A 55 -2.49 5.35 12.27
CA ARG A 55 -3.31 6.51 11.89
C ARG A 55 -4.02 6.29 10.56
N ILE A 56 -3.31 5.71 9.59
CA ILE A 56 -3.89 5.41 8.28
C ILE A 56 -5.03 4.40 8.41
N GLY A 57 -4.86 3.35 9.20
CA GLY A 57 -5.90 2.34 9.47
C GLY A 57 -7.16 2.97 10.06
N GLU A 58 -7.01 3.86 11.06
CA GLU A 58 -8.14 4.57 11.66
C GLU A 58 -8.88 5.47 10.66
N VAL A 59 -8.14 6.26 9.89
CA VAL A 59 -8.74 7.13 8.86
C VAL A 59 -9.44 6.31 7.80
N ALA A 60 -8.82 5.24 7.32
CA ALA A 60 -9.42 4.34 6.35
C ALA A 60 -10.72 3.71 6.89
N ALA A 61 -10.74 3.33 8.18
CA ALA A 61 -11.93 2.79 8.82
C ALA A 61 -13.08 3.83 8.93
N LEU A 62 -12.76 5.10 9.15
CA LEU A 62 -13.76 6.19 9.13
C LEU A 62 -14.40 6.34 7.75
N PHE A 63 -13.60 6.38 6.68
CA PHE A 63 -14.09 6.47 5.31
C PHE A 63 -14.91 5.22 4.91
N ALA A 64 -14.44 4.03 5.28
CA ALA A 64 -15.17 2.80 5.00
C ALA A 64 -16.55 2.77 5.68
N ARG A 65 -16.64 3.20 6.94
CA ARG A 65 -17.92 3.35 7.65
C ARG A 65 -18.83 4.41 7.03
N ALA A 66 -18.27 5.40 6.37
CA ALA A 66 -19.03 6.40 5.61
C ALA A 66 -19.48 5.92 4.23
N GLY A 67 -19.23 4.64 3.88
CA GLY A 67 -19.67 4.01 2.63
C GLY A 67 -18.68 4.13 1.46
N PHE A 68 -17.42 4.54 1.73
CA PHE A 68 -16.40 4.60 0.70
C PHE A 68 -15.69 3.25 0.51
N ILE A 69 -15.38 2.91 -0.73
CA ILE A 69 -14.29 1.98 -1.00
C ILE A 69 -12.97 2.71 -0.72
N VAL A 70 -12.13 2.16 0.14
CA VAL A 70 -10.88 2.81 0.53
C VAL A 70 -9.69 2.03 0.02
N ILE A 71 -8.83 2.69 -0.74
CA ILE A 71 -7.54 2.14 -1.17
C ILE A 71 -6.43 2.78 -0.36
N THR A 72 -5.61 1.98 0.31
CA THR A 72 -4.42 2.45 1.03
C THR A 72 -3.16 1.99 0.31
N ALA A 73 -2.27 2.92 -0.10
CA ALA A 73 -1.06 2.63 -0.85
C ALA A 73 0.20 3.01 -0.06
N PHE A 74 0.67 2.10 0.81
CA PHE A 74 1.81 2.32 1.72
C PHE A 74 2.80 1.16 1.68
N ILE A 75 4.04 1.41 2.11
CA ILE A 75 5.03 0.33 2.28
C ILE A 75 4.55 -0.65 3.36
N SER A 76 4.11 -0.15 4.53
CA SER A 76 3.63 -0.94 5.68
C SER A 76 4.57 -2.13 5.97
N PRO A 77 5.82 -1.89 6.41
CA PRO A 77 6.85 -2.91 6.37
C PRO A 77 6.65 -4.05 7.37
N PHE A 78 5.94 -3.81 8.48
CA PHE A 78 5.81 -4.75 9.59
C PHE A 78 4.48 -5.51 9.54
N ALA A 79 4.54 -6.83 9.63
CA ALA A 79 3.36 -7.72 9.53
C ALA A 79 2.34 -7.47 10.64
N GLU A 80 2.80 -7.24 11.86
CA GLU A 80 1.92 -6.98 13.01
C GLU A 80 1.14 -5.67 12.85
N ASP A 81 1.75 -4.64 12.29
CA ASP A 81 1.08 -3.36 12.05
C ASP A 81 0.03 -3.48 10.94
N ARG A 82 0.32 -4.22 9.87
CA ARG A 82 -0.66 -4.54 8.82
C ARG A 82 -1.84 -5.32 9.39
N LYS A 83 -1.57 -6.36 10.20
CA LYS A 83 -2.60 -7.15 10.87
C LYS A 83 -3.52 -6.29 11.75
N LYS A 84 -2.95 -5.37 12.53
CA LYS A 84 -3.73 -4.44 13.36
C LYS A 84 -4.58 -3.49 12.54
N ALA A 85 -4.04 -2.94 11.45
CA ALA A 85 -4.79 -2.09 10.55
C ALA A 85 -5.96 -2.83 9.91
N LEU A 86 -5.75 -4.06 9.43
CA LEU A 86 -6.81 -4.89 8.84
C LEU A 86 -7.91 -5.27 9.84
N ALA A 87 -7.56 -5.51 11.10
CA ALA A 87 -8.53 -5.89 12.14
C ALA A 87 -9.62 -4.82 12.38
N ALA A 88 -9.38 -3.57 12.00
CA ALA A 88 -10.36 -2.49 12.11
C ALA A 88 -11.55 -2.64 11.12
N PHE A 89 -11.42 -3.48 10.11
CA PHE A 89 -12.39 -3.64 9.01
C PHE A 89 -13.17 -4.95 9.02
N LYS A 90 -12.97 -5.81 10.04
CA LYS A 90 -13.54 -7.17 10.08
C LYS A 90 -13.19 -7.93 8.78
N ASP A 91 -14.22 -8.45 8.09
CA ASP A 91 -14.04 -9.31 6.91
C ASP A 91 -13.99 -8.54 5.57
N ASN A 92 -14.10 -7.21 5.59
CA ASN A 92 -14.18 -6.37 4.39
C ASN A 92 -12.85 -5.67 4.06
N SER A 93 -11.73 -6.34 4.29
CA SER A 93 -10.41 -5.81 3.97
C SER A 93 -9.52 -6.84 3.27
N TYR A 94 -8.71 -6.36 2.33
CA TYR A 94 -7.82 -7.19 1.52
C TYR A 94 -6.39 -6.69 1.63
N GLU A 95 -5.48 -7.56 2.06
CA GLU A 95 -4.05 -7.30 1.97
C GLU A 95 -3.55 -7.71 0.59
N ILE A 96 -3.13 -6.73 -0.21
CA ILE A 96 -2.58 -6.94 -1.55
C ILE A 96 -1.07 -6.69 -1.48
N TYR A 97 -0.29 -7.71 -1.83
CA TYR A 97 1.16 -7.62 -1.85
C TYR A 97 1.68 -7.38 -3.27
N LEU A 98 2.36 -6.26 -3.47
CA LEU A 98 3.07 -5.96 -4.71
C LEU A 98 4.51 -6.45 -4.59
N SER A 99 4.74 -7.63 -5.14
CA SER A 99 6.03 -8.30 -5.14
C SER A 99 6.89 -7.75 -6.28
N ALA A 100 8.03 -7.18 -5.91
CA ALA A 100 9.09 -6.82 -6.83
C ALA A 100 10.43 -6.96 -6.09
N SER A 101 11.47 -7.42 -6.78
CA SER A 101 12.79 -7.50 -6.20
C SER A 101 13.36 -6.12 -5.89
N ILE A 102 14.26 -6.05 -4.91
CA ILE A 102 14.94 -4.80 -4.54
C ILE A 102 15.64 -4.21 -5.77
N ASP A 103 16.34 -5.04 -6.56
CA ASP A 103 17.04 -4.61 -7.76
C ASP A 103 16.13 -3.93 -8.77
N VAL A 104 14.92 -4.46 -8.97
CA VAL A 104 13.94 -3.84 -9.86
C VAL A 104 13.39 -2.55 -9.28
N CYS A 105 13.10 -2.53 -7.97
CA CYS A 105 12.64 -1.32 -7.29
C CYS A 105 13.70 -0.21 -7.33
N GLU A 106 14.96 -0.55 -7.10
CA GLU A 106 16.10 0.36 -7.15
C GLU A 106 16.36 0.88 -8.58
N LYS A 107 16.25 0.03 -9.61
CA LYS A 107 16.32 0.48 -11.00
C LYS A 107 15.20 1.45 -11.39
N ARG A 108 14.01 1.26 -10.84
CA ARG A 108 12.88 2.16 -11.09
C ARG A 108 13.03 3.49 -10.38
N ASP A 109 13.45 3.47 -9.14
CA ASP A 109 13.65 4.58 -8.18
C ASP A 109 13.05 5.94 -8.58
N PRO A 110 11.73 6.04 -8.78
CA PRO A 110 11.09 7.22 -9.38
C PRO A 110 11.26 8.51 -8.58
N LYS A 111 11.68 8.39 -7.32
CA LYS A 111 11.88 9.50 -6.37
C LYS A 111 13.34 9.70 -5.97
N GLY A 112 14.26 8.90 -6.49
CA GLY A 112 15.69 8.94 -6.13
C GLY A 112 15.96 8.51 -4.68
N LEU A 113 15.02 7.79 -4.02
CA LEU A 113 15.15 7.45 -2.61
C LEU A 113 16.16 6.32 -2.37
N TYR A 114 16.24 5.33 -3.27
CA TYR A 114 17.26 4.29 -3.20
C TYR A 114 18.66 4.86 -3.34
N LYS A 115 18.85 5.76 -4.31
CA LYS A 115 20.13 6.47 -4.49
C LYS A 115 20.54 7.19 -3.21
N LYS A 116 19.63 7.91 -2.58
CA LYS A 116 19.90 8.63 -1.32
C LYS A 116 20.20 7.68 -0.17
N ALA A 117 19.46 6.56 -0.06
CA ALA A 117 19.70 5.55 0.96
C ALA A 117 21.08 4.89 0.79
N ARG A 118 21.48 4.55 -0.45
CA ARG A 118 22.84 4.00 -0.74
C ARG A 118 23.97 4.99 -0.42
N LEU A 119 23.71 6.30 -0.54
CA LEU A 119 24.68 7.35 -0.15
C LEU A 119 24.65 7.64 1.35
N GLY A 120 23.81 6.98 2.15
CA GLY A 120 23.67 7.20 3.58
C GLY A 120 22.94 8.50 3.96
N GLU A 121 22.32 9.18 2.97
CA GLU A 121 21.53 10.39 3.20
C GLU A 121 20.17 10.11 3.84
N ILE A 122 19.63 8.89 3.65
CA ILE A 122 18.42 8.41 4.29
C ILE A 122 18.79 7.17 5.10
N LYS A 123 18.51 7.21 6.40
CA LYS A 123 18.68 6.08 7.31
C LYS A 123 17.36 5.30 7.44
N ASP A 124 17.46 4.06 7.89
CA ASP A 124 16.33 3.16 8.13
C ASP A 124 15.43 2.96 6.89
N PHE A 125 16.03 2.97 5.69
CA PHE A 125 15.27 2.81 4.46
C PHE A 125 14.84 1.35 4.25
N THR A 126 13.53 1.14 4.14
CA THR A 126 12.95 -0.21 4.00
C THR A 126 13.47 -0.94 2.76
N GLY A 127 14.07 -2.10 2.98
CA GLY A 127 14.68 -2.93 1.95
C GLY A 127 16.18 -2.71 1.76
N ILE A 128 16.79 -1.70 2.42
CA ILE A 128 18.25 -1.47 2.42
C ILE A 128 18.81 -1.74 3.82
N ASP A 129 18.55 -0.86 4.76
CA ASP A 129 19.03 -0.92 6.15
C ASP A 129 17.89 -1.13 7.18
N SER A 130 16.65 -1.21 6.71
CA SER A 130 15.47 -1.55 7.50
C SER A 130 14.69 -2.70 6.84
N PRO A 131 14.14 -3.64 7.61
CA PRO A 131 13.48 -4.81 7.07
C PRO A 131 12.13 -4.51 6.43
N TYR A 132 11.73 -5.35 5.47
CA TYR A 132 10.38 -5.51 4.99
C TYR A 132 9.91 -6.94 5.23
N GLU A 133 8.89 -7.10 6.06
CA GLU A 133 8.30 -8.40 6.37
C GLU A 133 7.28 -8.76 5.28
N ILE A 134 7.64 -9.72 4.43
CA ILE A 134 6.78 -10.19 3.33
C ILE A 134 5.50 -10.80 3.92
N PRO A 135 4.30 -10.41 3.41
CA PRO A 135 3.05 -11.00 3.85
C PRO A 135 3.02 -12.52 3.63
N THR A 136 2.62 -13.26 4.66
CA THR A 136 2.56 -14.74 4.61
C THR A 136 1.29 -15.27 3.95
N LYS A 137 0.18 -14.53 4.08
CA LYS A 137 -1.14 -14.92 3.54
C LYS A 137 -1.89 -13.69 3.01
N PRO A 138 -1.33 -12.96 2.03
CA PRO A 138 -2.07 -11.86 1.42
C PRO A 138 -3.26 -12.40 0.61
N ALA A 139 -4.29 -11.60 0.43
CA ALA A 139 -5.43 -11.95 -0.42
C ALA A 139 -5.00 -12.12 -1.88
N LEU A 140 -4.01 -11.33 -2.33
CA LEU A 140 -3.46 -11.42 -3.67
C LEU A 140 -1.99 -11.00 -3.69
N ILE A 141 -1.19 -11.68 -4.53
CA ILE A 141 0.19 -11.29 -4.85
C ILE A 141 0.24 -10.82 -6.31
N LEU A 142 0.73 -9.61 -6.52
CA LEU A 142 0.98 -9.04 -7.85
C LEU A 142 2.49 -8.99 -8.09
N ASN A 143 2.97 -9.77 -9.06
CA ASN A 143 4.40 -9.83 -9.40
C ASN A 143 4.76 -8.71 -10.37
N THR A 144 4.85 -7.48 -9.86
CA THR A 144 5.01 -6.26 -10.67
C THR A 144 6.38 -6.12 -11.35
N ASP A 145 7.30 -7.00 -11.08
CA ASP A 145 8.57 -7.12 -11.79
C ASP A 145 8.46 -8.06 -13.01
N LYS A 146 7.41 -8.89 -13.11
CA LYS A 146 7.20 -9.90 -14.16
C LYS A 146 5.93 -9.66 -14.98
N GLU A 147 5.00 -8.88 -14.46
CA GLU A 147 3.68 -8.64 -15.05
C GLU A 147 3.56 -7.21 -15.54
N THR A 148 2.79 -7.00 -16.60
CA THR A 148 2.43 -5.65 -17.02
C THR A 148 1.44 -5.02 -16.02
N LYS A 149 1.36 -3.69 -16.07
CA LYS A 149 0.41 -2.93 -15.27
C LYS A 149 -1.04 -3.41 -15.49
N GLU A 150 -1.42 -3.63 -16.73
CA GLU A 150 -2.77 -4.05 -17.16
C GLU A 150 -3.11 -5.44 -16.60
N VAL A 151 -2.18 -6.37 -16.66
CA VAL A 151 -2.35 -7.72 -16.09
C VAL A 151 -2.55 -7.64 -14.58
N SER A 152 -1.75 -6.86 -13.89
CA SER A 152 -1.85 -6.68 -12.44
C SER A 152 -3.18 -6.04 -12.03
N ILE A 153 -3.64 -5.01 -12.76
CA ILE A 153 -4.91 -4.34 -12.48
C ILE A 153 -6.09 -5.30 -12.71
N ASN A 154 -6.09 -6.04 -13.81
CA ASN A 154 -7.15 -7.00 -14.11
C ASN A 154 -7.23 -8.13 -13.08
N LYS A 155 -6.10 -8.65 -12.62
CA LYS A 155 -6.04 -9.64 -11.53
C LYS A 155 -6.63 -9.07 -10.24
N LEU A 156 -6.20 -7.87 -9.87
CA LEU A 156 -6.67 -7.21 -8.65
C LEU A 156 -8.17 -6.95 -8.70
N TYR A 157 -8.65 -6.36 -9.80
CA TYR A 157 -10.06 -6.08 -9.97
C TYR A 157 -10.92 -7.34 -9.87
N LYS A 158 -10.55 -8.42 -10.55
CA LYS A 158 -11.24 -9.70 -10.46
C LYS A 158 -11.29 -10.23 -9.02
N GLU A 159 -10.15 -10.18 -8.31
CA GLU A 159 -10.05 -10.71 -6.94
C GLU A 159 -11.00 -10.02 -5.98
N ILE A 160 -11.09 -8.68 -6.04
CA ILE A 160 -11.92 -7.90 -5.10
C ILE A 160 -13.39 -7.84 -5.51
N THR A 161 -13.74 -8.07 -6.79
CA THR A 161 -15.13 -8.06 -7.29
C THR A 161 -15.77 -9.44 -7.38
N LEU A 162 -15.08 -10.50 -6.95
CA LEU A 162 -15.67 -11.85 -6.91
C LEU A 162 -16.94 -11.87 -6.04
N PRO A 163 -18.02 -12.56 -6.51
CA PRO A 163 -19.26 -12.71 -5.74
C PRO A 163 -18.98 -13.23 -4.34
N GLY A 164 -19.53 -12.56 -3.32
CA GLY A 164 -19.34 -12.87 -1.91
C GLY A 164 -18.15 -12.19 -1.23
N LYS A 165 -17.31 -11.44 -1.96
CA LYS A 165 -16.20 -10.69 -1.37
C LYS A 165 -16.49 -9.19 -1.17
N MET A 166 -17.42 -8.62 -1.91
CA MET A 166 -17.97 -7.28 -1.67
C MET A 166 -19.43 -7.45 -1.24
N SER A 167 -19.66 -7.75 0.03
CA SER A 167 -20.99 -7.60 0.61
C SER A 167 -21.20 -6.14 0.99
N SER A 168 -22.25 -5.59 0.43
CA SER A 168 -22.80 -4.25 0.70
C SER A 168 -22.96 -3.95 2.18
#